data_6b8c0dd9ceef94f05be5913447cdc5fa
#
_entry.id   6b8c0dd9ceef94f05be5913447cdc5fa
#
_cell.length_a   1.000
_cell.length_b   1.000
_cell.length_c   1.000
_cell.angle_alpha   90.00
_cell.angle_beta   90.00
_cell.angle_gamma   90.00
#
_symmetry.space_group_name_H-M   'P 1'
#
loop_
_entity.id
_entity.type
_entity.pdbx_description
1 polymer ?
#
loop_
_entity_poly.entity_id
_entity_poly.type
_entity_poly.pdbx_seq_one_letter_code
_entity_poly.pdbx_strand_id
1 'polypeptide(L)'
;MLNIKRLCFILCCIFLFTVNIAAQNGAQISADELTYNFGTIAEADGLASHTFVVKNTGDSPLVITRITASCGCTQPEWTKAPIAPGKTGNVKVTYNPKGRPGPFYKTVSIFSNGKKGSYTLAIKGNVTPKPIQPAFIYPYSIGDLKLQTKTVLYSSIRPDETLGEKISVKNEGKTTLTIQQGKVPHFLTVEIRPTQLAPDEVGEITLLLDAKATKRKGRVTTEIPLTVESIGQKEISGKIHVAANIIDNFGKLSAAEKAQAPVAQLSGTLLDFGKLPERGGFIPLIGGKVTGTVDITNTGKSPLIIHSITCDNELVDISGGKKEIKQGVTATYKISVRPREIKTKLEALINVVCNDPNGPVRLIKVTAEK
;
A
#
# COMPACT_ATOMS: atom_id res chain seq x y z
N MET A 1 -35.84 -7.82 -102.44
CA MET A 1 -36.54 -8.62 -101.40
C MET A 1 -35.50 -9.14 -100.41
N LEU A 2 -35.41 -8.56 -99.26
CA LEU A 2 -34.49 -8.93 -98.24
C LEU A 2 -34.98 -10.23 -97.57
N ASN A 3 -34.12 -11.27 -97.60
CA ASN A 3 -34.50 -12.63 -97.27
C ASN A 3 -34.83 -12.71 -95.76
N ILE A 4 -36.09 -12.86 -95.39
CA ILE A 4 -36.64 -12.93 -94.03
C ILE A 4 -35.84 -13.89 -93.11
N LYS A 5 -35.31 -15.00 -93.68
CA LYS A 5 -34.49 -15.97 -92.97
C LYS A 5 -33.13 -15.36 -92.44
N ARG A 6 -32.56 -14.43 -93.23
CA ARG A 6 -31.30 -13.73 -92.80
C ARG A 6 -31.60 -12.67 -91.72
N LEU A 7 -32.80 -12.05 -91.77
CA LEU A 7 -33.19 -11.08 -90.74
C LEU A 7 -33.44 -11.75 -89.37
N CYS A 8 -34.16 -12.94 -89.41
CA CYS A 8 -34.33 -13.71 -88.17
C CYS A 8 -33.05 -14.25 -87.60
N PHE A 9 -32.04 -14.63 -88.36
CA PHE A 9 -30.73 -15.10 -87.85
C PHE A 9 -29.92 -13.98 -87.24
N ILE A 10 -29.97 -12.78 -87.79
CA ILE A 10 -29.33 -11.56 -87.23
C ILE A 10 -30.05 -11.14 -85.96
N LEU A 11 -31.39 -11.18 -85.89
CA LEU A 11 -32.12 -10.89 -84.65
C LEU A 11 -31.85 -11.94 -83.55
N CYS A 12 -31.75 -13.23 -83.92
CA CYS A 12 -31.44 -14.27 -82.95
C CYS A 12 -30.00 -14.18 -82.41
N CYS A 13 -29.07 -13.80 -83.27
CA CYS A 13 -27.67 -13.56 -82.83
C CYS A 13 -27.54 -12.30 -81.96
N ILE A 14 -28.38 -11.26 -82.13
CA ILE A 14 -28.36 -10.07 -81.23
C ILE A 14 -29.00 -10.37 -79.88
N PHE A 15 -29.98 -11.34 -79.83
CA PHE A 15 -30.62 -11.71 -78.55
C PHE A 15 -29.77 -12.65 -77.69
N LEU A 16 -28.76 -13.31 -78.26
CA LEU A 16 -27.83 -14.17 -77.51
C LEU A 16 -26.61 -13.42 -76.89
N PHE A 17 -26.49 -12.12 -77.19
CA PHE A 17 -25.44 -11.29 -76.62
C PHE A 17 -25.95 -10.25 -75.60
N THR A 18 -27.04 -10.55 -74.88
CA THR A 18 -27.29 -9.85 -73.62
C THR A 18 -26.32 -10.41 -72.58
N VAL A 19 -25.10 -10.02 -72.73
CA VAL A 19 -24.14 -10.16 -71.64
C VAL A 19 -24.72 -9.46 -70.41
N ASN A 20 -25.16 -10.25 -69.45
CA ASN A 20 -25.42 -9.73 -68.11
C ASN A 20 -24.19 -9.07 -67.66
N ILE A 21 -24.05 -7.76 -67.90
CA ILE A 21 -23.11 -6.90 -67.13
C ILE A 21 -23.71 -6.83 -65.76
N ALA A 22 -23.55 -7.90 -64.99
CA ALA A 22 -23.69 -7.84 -63.54
C ALA A 22 -22.67 -6.76 -63.12
N ALA A 23 -23.18 -5.63 -62.71
CA ALA A 23 -22.33 -4.59 -62.14
C ALA A 23 -21.50 -5.23 -61.01
N GLN A 24 -20.24 -5.50 -61.30
CA GLN A 24 -19.33 -6.08 -60.27
C GLN A 24 -19.36 -5.14 -59.08
N ASN A 25 -19.95 -5.60 -57.99
CA ASN A 25 -20.03 -4.80 -56.75
C ASN A 25 -18.67 -4.56 -56.09
N GLY A 26 -17.63 -5.20 -56.66
CA GLY A 26 -16.27 -5.10 -56.12
C GLY A 26 -16.15 -5.71 -54.73
N ALA A 27 -14.97 -5.56 -54.12
CA ALA A 27 -14.78 -6.01 -52.75
C ALA A 27 -15.53 -5.12 -51.75
N GLN A 28 -16.15 -5.72 -50.72
CA GLN A 28 -16.84 -4.99 -49.67
C GLN A 28 -16.60 -5.63 -48.33
N ILE A 29 -16.18 -4.81 -47.32
CA ILE A 29 -15.92 -5.22 -45.95
C ILE A 29 -17.16 -5.00 -45.09
N SER A 30 -17.50 -5.95 -44.24
CA SER A 30 -18.46 -5.83 -43.13
C SER A 30 -17.94 -6.55 -41.90
N ALA A 31 -18.47 -6.23 -40.73
CA ALA A 31 -18.25 -6.96 -39.47
C ALA A 31 -19.57 -6.95 -38.70
N ASP A 32 -19.88 -8.02 -37.98
CA ASP A 32 -21.09 -8.12 -37.17
C ASP A 32 -20.91 -7.30 -35.88
N GLU A 33 -19.68 -7.17 -35.40
CA GLU A 33 -19.31 -6.35 -34.25
C GLU A 33 -18.41 -5.20 -34.69
N LEU A 34 -18.87 -3.95 -34.45
CA LEU A 34 -18.10 -2.74 -34.78
C LEU A 34 -17.37 -2.19 -33.57
N THR A 35 -17.81 -2.51 -32.35
CA THR A 35 -17.24 -2.00 -31.10
C THR A 35 -17.24 -3.09 -30.05
N TYR A 36 -16.08 -3.50 -29.64
CA TYR A 36 -15.92 -4.44 -28.52
C TYR A 36 -15.74 -3.70 -27.20
N ASN A 37 -16.46 -4.16 -26.17
CA ASN A 37 -16.33 -3.62 -24.81
C ASN A 37 -15.60 -4.61 -23.89
N PHE A 38 -14.39 -4.25 -23.48
CA PHE A 38 -13.61 -5.03 -22.52
C PHE A 38 -14.19 -5.01 -21.09
N GLY A 39 -15.19 -4.14 -20.82
CA GLY A 39 -15.65 -3.91 -19.46
C GLY A 39 -14.58 -3.23 -18.62
N THR A 40 -14.42 -3.69 -17.38
CA THR A 40 -13.33 -3.22 -16.49
C THR A 40 -12.16 -4.19 -16.57
N ILE A 41 -10.98 -3.67 -16.89
CA ILE A 41 -9.71 -4.42 -16.94
C ILE A 41 -8.72 -3.80 -15.93
N ALA A 42 -7.92 -4.63 -15.25
CA ALA A 42 -6.91 -4.11 -14.34
C ALA A 42 -5.61 -3.81 -15.10
N GLU A 43 -4.96 -2.69 -14.77
CA GLU A 43 -3.65 -2.35 -15.32
C GLU A 43 -2.61 -3.46 -15.06
N ALA A 44 -2.76 -4.17 -13.93
CA ALA A 44 -1.87 -5.25 -13.50
C ALA A 44 -2.01 -6.53 -14.36
N ASP A 45 -3.16 -6.73 -15.06
CA ASP A 45 -3.42 -7.92 -15.87
C ASP A 45 -2.65 -7.92 -17.21
N GLY A 46 -2.00 -6.78 -17.53
CA GLY A 46 -1.19 -6.64 -18.75
C GLY A 46 -2.04 -6.35 -19.99
N LEU A 47 -1.63 -6.92 -21.15
CA LEU A 47 -2.26 -6.63 -22.44
C LEU A 47 -3.65 -7.27 -22.57
N ALA A 48 -4.62 -6.47 -23.00
CA ALA A 48 -5.98 -6.94 -23.35
C ALA A 48 -6.12 -7.07 -24.86
N SER A 49 -6.64 -8.21 -25.35
CA SER A 49 -6.79 -8.47 -26.78
C SER A 49 -8.19 -8.93 -27.14
N HIS A 50 -8.67 -8.48 -28.31
CA HIS A 50 -9.91 -8.97 -28.92
C HIS A 50 -9.70 -9.19 -30.41
N THR A 51 -10.40 -10.20 -31.00
CA THR A 51 -10.32 -10.51 -32.41
C THR A 51 -11.67 -10.26 -33.06
N PHE A 52 -11.73 -9.22 -33.87
CA PHE A 52 -12.89 -8.99 -34.76
C PHE A 52 -12.85 -9.91 -35.95
N VAL A 53 -14.00 -10.43 -36.32
CA VAL A 53 -14.20 -11.18 -37.57
C VAL A 53 -14.77 -10.22 -38.62
N VAL A 54 -14.01 -10.00 -39.68
CA VAL A 54 -14.45 -9.22 -40.84
C VAL A 54 -14.83 -10.15 -41.99
N LYS A 55 -15.90 -9.82 -42.74
CA LYS A 55 -16.45 -10.60 -43.86
C LYS A 55 -16.34 -9.81 -45.14
N ASN A 56 -15.96 -10.47 -46.22
CA ASN A 56 -16.09 -9.93 -47.54
C ASN A 56 -17.52 -10.20 -48.08
N THR A 57 -18.33 -9.16 -48.16
CA THR A 57 -19.71 -9.20 -48.68
C THR A 57 -19.80 -8.79 -50.14
N GLY A 58 -18.66 -8.48 -50.76
CA GLY A 58 -18.58 -8.19 -52.20
C GLY A 58 -18.37 -9.45 -53.05
N ASP A 59 -18.22 -9.25 -54.34
CA ASP A 59 -18.07 -10.28 -55.38
C ASP A 59 -16.61 -10.46 -55.89
N SER A 60 -15.70 -9.62 -55.40
CA SER A 60 -14.26 -9.63 -55.71
C SER A 60 -13.44 -9.84 -54.46
N PRO A 61 -12.19 -10.42 -54.53
CA PRO A 61 -11.32 -10.63 -53.37
C PRO A 61 -11.04 -9.32 -52.62
N LEU A 62 -11.27 -9.32 -51.32
CA LEU A 62 -10.99 -8.19 -50.41
C LEU A 62 -9.53 -8.29 -49.91
N VAL A 63 -8.74 -7.23 -50.14
CA VAL A 63 -7.36 -7.10 -49.69
C VAL A 63 -7.27 -5.97 -48.69
N ILE A 64 -6.93 -6.31 -47.43
CA ILE A 64 -6.60 -5.29 -46.39
C ILE A 64 -5.16 -4.84 -46.61
N THR A 65 -5.00 -3.59 -47.02
CA THR A 65 -3.69 -3.04 -47.37
C THR A 65 -2.94 -2.49 -46.13
N ARG A 66 -3.70 -1.86 -45.21
CA ARG A 66 -3.15 -1.24 -44.02
C ARG A 66 -4.22 -1.17 -42.92
N ILE A 67 -3.78 -1.25 -41.67
CA ILE A 67 -4.61 -0.92 -40.51
C ILE A 67 -3.86 0.10 -39.65
N THR A 68 -4.54 1.14 -39.20
CA THR A 68 -4.00 2.16 -38.31
C THR A 68 -4.86 2.25 -37.04
N ALA A 69 -4.20 2.40 -35.88
CA ALA A 69 -4.88 2.65 -34.63
C ALA A 69 -4.81 4.14 -34.26
N SER A 70 -5.79 4.61 -33.48
CA SER A 70 -5.87 6.01 -33.00
C SER A 70 -4.76 6.40 -32.00
N CYS A 71 -4.02 5.42 -31.45
CA CYS A 71 -2.88 5.66 -30.55
C CYS A 71 -1.87 4.51 -30.62
N GLY A 72 -0.63 4.79 -30.21
CA GLY A 72 0.41 3.75 -30.08
C GLY A 72 0.16 2.71 -28.97
N CYS A 73 -0.90 2.92 -28.16
CA CYS A 73 -1.34 1.99 -27.13
C CYS A 73 -2.19 0.83 -27.65
N THR A 74 -2.51 0.85 -28.95
CA THR A 74 -3.36 -0.13 -29.61
C THR A 74 -2.64 -0.69 -30.83
N GLN A 75 -2.42 -2.01 -30.86
CA GLN A 75 -1.67 -2.70 -31.90
C GLN A 75 -2.60 -3.67 -32.66
N PRO A 76 -2.86 -3.39 -33.95
CA PRO A 76 -3.66 -4.29 -34.80
C PRO A 76 -2.79 -5.32 -35.53
N GLU A 77 -3.26 -6.56 -35.55
CA GLU A 77 -2.76 -7.65 -36.42
C GLU A 77 -3.91 -8.14 -37.25
N TRP A 78 -3.71 -8.56 -38.53
CA TRP A 78 -4.80 -8.98 -39.39
C TRP A 78 -4.38 -10.02 -40.41
N THR A 79 -5.40 -10.69 -40.98
CA THR A 79 -5.28 -11.63 -42.12
C THR A 79 -4.69 -10.90 -43.31
N LYS A 80 -3.47 -11.28 -43.73
CA LYS A 80 -2.76 -10.66 -44.87
C LYS A 80 -3.17 -11.21 -46.20
N ALA A 81 -3.69 -12.47 -46.25
CA ALA A 81 -4.15 -13.10 -47.46
C ALA A 81 -5.45 -12.43 -47.97
N PRO A 82 -5.68 -12.36 -49.29
CA PRO A 82 -6.95 -11.89 -49.84
C PRO A 82 -8.12 -12.73 -49.31
N ILE A 83 -9.18 -12.06 -48.88
CA ILE A 83 -10.39 -12.71 -48.37
C ILE A 83 -11.35 -12.89 -49.58
N ALA A 84 -11.62 -14.14 -49.95
CA ALA A 84 -12.49 -14.44 -51.06
C ALA A 84 -13.95 -14.00 -50.80
N PRO A 85 -14.78 -13.78 -51.82
CA PRO A 85 -16.20 -13.47 -51.67
C PRO A 85 -16.92 -14.41 -50.69
N GLY A 86 -17.69 -13.86 -49.77
CA GLY A 86 -18.41 -14.60 -48.73
C GLY A 86 -17.57 -15.16 -47.58
N LYS A 87 -16.24 -15.09 -47.65
CA LYS A 87 -15.33 -15.59 -46.61
C LYS A 87 -15.01 -14.51 -45.59
N THR A 88 -14.39 -14.95 -44.46
CA THR A 88 -14.03 -14.12 -43.35
C THR A 88 -12.51 -14.01 -43.16
N GLY A 89 -12.08 -12.93 -42.52
CA GLY A 89 -10.72 -12.70 -42.03
C GLY A 89 -10.75 -12.17 -40.61
N ASN A 90 -9.59 -12.21 -39.92
CA ASN A 90 -9.47 -11.78 -38.54
C ASN A 90 -8.69 -10.47 -38.45
N VAL A 91 -9.15 -9.59 -37.55
CA VAL A 91 -8.46 -8.39 -37.13
C VAL A 91 -8.31 -8.43 -35.58
N LYS A 92 -7.14 -8.85 -35.09
CA LYS A 92 -6.83 -8.88 -33.67
C LYS A 92 -6.37 -7.49 -33.24
N VAL A 93 -6.99 -6.95 -32.20
CA VAL A 93 -6.64 -5.65 -31.63
C VAL A 93 -6.16 -5.85 -30.20
N THR A 94 -4.92 -5.48 -29.93
CA THR A 94 -4.29 -5.57 -28.60
C THR A 94 -4.15 -4.18 -28.01
N TYR A 95 -4.69 -3.98 -26.80
CA TYR A 95 -4.63 -2.74 -26.04
C TYR A 95 -3.68 -2.88 -24.87
N ASN A 96 -2.80 -1.89 -24.68
CA ASN A 96 -1.91 -1.79 -23.52
C ASN A 96 -2.47 -0.80 -22.49
N PRO A 97 -2.99 -1.26 -21.34
CA PRO A 97 -3.56 -0.42 -20.30
C PRO A 97 -2.52 0.27 -19.40
N LYS A 98 -1.24 -0.10 -19.48
CA LYS A 98 -0.18 0.37 -18.60
C LYS A 98 -0.06 1.90 -18.60
N GLY A 99 -0.18 2.53 -17.41
CA GLY A 99 -0.11 3.98 -17.23
C GLY A 99 -1.32 4.73 -17.82
N ARG A 100 -2.48 4.06 -17.99
CA ARG A 100 -3.68 4.64 -18.62
C ARG A 100 -4.96 4.34 -17.84
N PRO A 101 -5.04 4.70 -16.55
CA PRO A 101 -6.23 4.47 -15.73
C PRO A 101 -7.43 5.29 -16.26
N GLY A 102 -8.63 4.77 -16.02
CA GLY A 102 -9.88 5.40 -16.41
C GLY A 102 -10.47 4.86 -17.71
N PRO A 103 -11.56 5.48 -18.20
CA PRO A 103 -12.29 5.02 -19.37
C PRO A 103 -11.49 5.24 -20.65
N PHE A 104 -11.57 4.31 -21.57
CA PHE A 104 -10.97 4.42 -22.90
C PHE A 104 -11.94 4.08 -24.01
N TYR A 105 -11.73 4.76 -25.16
CA TYR A 105 -12.33 4.47 -26.44
C TYR A 105 -11.27 4.62 -27.51
N LYS A 106 -10.94 3.55 -28.23
CA LYS A 106 -9.89 3.54 -29.28
C LYS A 106 -10.44 3.01 -30.58
N THR A 107 -10.09 3.66 -31.68
CA THR A 107 -10.52 3.26 -33.01
C THR A 107 -9.37 2.64 -33.80
N VAL A 108 -9.73 1.72 -34.67
CA VAL A 108 -8.85 1.01 -35.59
C VAL A 108 -9.45 1.15 -37.00
N SER A 109 -8.74 1.85 -37.89
CA SER A 109 -9.16 2.09 -39.26
C SER A 109 -8.50 1.08 -40.19
N ILE A 110 -9.31 0.31 -40.88
CA ILE A 110 -8.93 -0.70 -41.89
C ILE A 110 -9.00 -0.06 -43.25
N PHE A 111 -7.88 -0.06 -43.98
CA PHE A 111 -7.81 0.37 -45.37
C PHE A 111 -7.73 -0.85 -46.28
N SER A 112 -8.56 -0.86 -47.32
CA SER A 112 -8.71 -1.99 -48.24
C SER A 112 -9.02 -1.52 -49.64
N ASN A 113 -9.03 -2.45 -50.61
CA ASN A 113 -9.53 -2.26 -51.99
C ASN A 113 -11.07 -2.23 -52.07
N GLY A 114 -11.76 -2.27 -50.93
CA GLY A 114 -13.24 -2.24 -50.91
C GLY A 114 -13.80 -0.86 -51.25
N LYS A 115 -15.04 -0.80 -51.73
CA LYS A 115 -15.76 0.41 -52.22
C LYS A 115 -15.68 1.63 -51.29
N LYS A 116 -15.69 1.44 -49.95
CA LYS A 116 -15.63 2.52 -49.00
C LYS A 116 -14.20 3.01 -48.67
N GLY A 117 -13.17 2.34 -49.21
CA GLY A 117 -11.76 2.68 -48.96
C GLY A 117 -11.28 2.49 -47.50
N SER A 118 -12.09 2.82 -46.53
CA SER A 118 -11.80 2.59 -45.10
C SER A 118 -13.01 2.07 -44.34
N TYR A 119 -12.73 1.26 -43.29
CA TYR A 119 -13.69 0.69 -42.37
C TYR A 119 -13.20 0.78 -40.95
N THR A 120 -14.01 1.23 -40.00
CA THR A 120 -13.57 1.50 -38.65
C THR A 120 -14.19 0.53 -37.66
N LEU A 121 -13.32 -0.07 -36.85
CA LEU A 121 -13.65 -0.83 -35.63
C LEU A 121 -13.27 -0.02 -34.40
N ALA A 122 -13.87 -0.32 -33.27
CA ALA A 122 -13.54 0.33 -32.02
C ALA A 122 -13.41 -0.67 -30.85
N ILE A 123 -12.62 -0.32 -29.87
CA ILE A 123 -12.56 -0.97 -28.57
C ILE A 123 -12.82 0.05 -27.47
N LYS A 124 -13.51 -0.35 -26.43
CA LYS A 124 -13.77 0.50 -25.25
C LYS A 124 -13.67 -0.31 -23.96
N GLY A 125 -13.57 0.39 -22.84
CA GLY A 125 -13.53 -0.20 -21.51
C GLY A 125 -13.12 0.83 -20.46
N ASN A 126 -12.86 0.35 -19.27
CA ASN A 126 -12.35 1.15 -18.16
C ASN A 126 -11.15 0.45 -17.52
N VAL A 127 -10.05 1.16 -17.31
CA VAL A 127 -8.84 0.62 -16.68
C VAL A 127 -8.84 0.98 -15.20
N THR A 128 -8.84 -0.03 -14.33
CA THR A 128 -8.53 0.18 -12.90
C THR A 128 -7.02 0.32 -12.73
N PRO A 129 -6.56 1.39 -12.06
CA PRO A 129 -5.13 1.59 -11.85
C PRO A 129 -4.54 0.45 -11.03
N LYS A 130 -3.27 0.13 -11.28
CA LYS A 130 -2.49 -0.68 -10.34
C LYS A 130 -2.46 0.07 -9.01
N PRO A 131 -2.80 -0.58 -7.87
CA PRO A 131 -2.69 0.06 -6.57
C PRO A 131 -1.29 0.67 -6.42
N ILE A 132 -1.22 1.98 -6.20
CA ILE A 132 0.02 2.64 -5.84
C ILE A 132 0.31 2.15 -4.43
N GLN A 133 1.17 1.15 -4.30
CA GLN A 133 1.79 0.87 -3.01
C GLN A 133 2.62 2.11 -2.67
N PRO A 134 2.38 2.76 -1.52
CA PRO A 134 3.23 3.85 -1.11
C PRO A 134 4.67 3.35 -1.17
N ALA A 135 5.55 4.13 -1.78
CA ALA A 135 6.97 3.80 -1.79
C ALA A 135 7.44 3.80 -0.34
N PHE A 136 7.57 2.62 0.26
CA PHE A 136 8.10 2.51 1.60
C PHE A 136 9.55 2.98 1.60
N ILE A 137 9.83 3.93 2.51
CA ILE A 137 11.20 4.30 2.82
C ILE A 137 11.71 3.27 3.83
N TYR A 138 12.86 2.67 3.55
CA TYR A 138 13.50 1.67 4.40
C TYR A 138 14.75 2.27 5.07
N PRO A 139 14.60 3.13 6.10
CA PRO A 139 15.72 3.83 6.71
C PRO A 139 16.56 2.95 7.64
N TYR A 140 16.09 1.75 7.96
CA TYR A 140 16.76 0.83 8.87
C TYR A 140 17.25 -0.40 8.14
N SER A 141 18.29 -1.07 8.69
CA SER A 141 18.82 -2.31 8.12
C SER A 141 19.29 -3.30 9.18
N ILE A 142 19.21 -4.59 8.83
CA ILE A 142 19.88 -5.72 9.48
C ILE A 142 20.64 -6.44 8.37
N GLY A 143 21.93 -6.14 8.20
CA GLY A 143 22.66 -6.52 7.00
C GLY A 143 21.99 -5.94 5.74
N ASP A 144 21.77 -6.81 4.75
CA ASP A 144 21.13 -6.46 3.48
C ASP A 144 19.59 -6.39 3.57
N LEU A 145 19.00 -6.84 4.68
CA LEU A 145 17.57 -6.68 4.93
C LEU A 145 17.28 -5.24 5.37
N LYS A 146 16.52 -4.52 4.57
CA LYS A 146 16.00 -3.19 4.87
C LYS A 146 14.65 -3.27 5.53
N LEU A 147 14.39 -2.39 6.49
CA LEU A 147 13.14 -2.35 7.25
C LEU A 147 12.53 -0.94 7.22
N GLN A 148 11.22 -0.88 7.11
CA GLN A 148 10.45 0.36 7.22
C GLN A 148 10.60 0.99 8.60
N THR A 149 10.63 0.17 9.64
CA THR A 149 10.83 0.59 11.04
C THR A 149 11.51 -0.52 11.85
N LYS A 150 12.20 -0.14 12.92
CA LYS A 150 12.69 -1.05 13.96
C LYS A 150 11.91 -0.91 15.27
N THR A 151 10.85 -0.10 15.29
CA THR A 151 10.04 0.12 16.48
C THR A 151 8.56 0.03 16.12
N VAL A 152 7.82 -0.77 16.86
CA VAL A 152 6.37 -0.90 16.75
C VAL A 152 5.72 -0.45 18.06
N LEU A 153 4.76 0.46 17.96
CA LEU A 153 4.05 1.02 19.10
C LEU A 153 2.54 0.78 18.98
N TYR A 154 2.02 -0.07 19.84
CA TYR A 154 0.59 -0.15 20.11
C TYR A 154 0.21 0.96 21.11
N SER A 155 -0.19 2.11 20.59
CA SER A 155 -0.34 3.35 21.39
C SER A 155 -1.43 3.24 22.47
N SER A 156 -2.44 2.40 22.23
CA SER A 156 -3.56 2.16 23.16
C SER A 156 -4.24 0.85 22.78
N ILE A 157 -4.20 -0.14 23.66
CA ILE A 157 -4.83 -1.45 23.47
C ILE A 157 -5.60 -1.83 24.72
N ARG A 158 -6.85 -2.31 24.57
CA ARG A 158 -7.65 -2.78 25.71
C ARG A 158 -7.22 -4.16 26.14
N PRO A 159 -7.47 -4.54 27.41
CA PRO A 159 -6.97 -5.82 27.96
C PRO A 159 -7.54 -7.08 27.29
N ASP A 160 -8.65 -6.94 26.55
CA ASP A 160 -9.36 -8.01 25.86
C ASP A 160 -9.11 -8.03 24.32
N GLU A 161 -8.24 -7.13 23.84
CA GLU A 161 -7.97 -6.99 22.41
C GLU A 161 -6.70 -7.74 21.97
N THR A 162 -6.74 -8.14 20.70
CA THR A 162 -5.55 -8.52 19.92
C THR A 162 -5.42 -7.55 18.77
N LEU A 163 -4.28 -6.88 18.65
CA LEU A 163 -4.00 -5.95 17.57
C LEU A 163 -2.82 -6.43 16.72
N GLY A 164 -2.94 -6.20 15.41
CA GLY A 164 -1.92 -6.52 14.42
C GLY A 164 -1.23 -5.27 13.88
N GLU A 165 0.10 -5.31 13.78
CA GLU A 165 0.91 -4.30 13.09
C GLU A 165 1.81 -4.97 12.07
N LYS A 166 2.14 -4.25 11.00
CA LYS A 166 2.91 -4.77 9.88
C LYS A 166 4.14 -3.91 9.62
N ILE A 167 5.25 -4.58 9.34
CA ILE A 167 6.51 -3.94 8.96
C ILE A 167 6.84 -4.43 7.56
N SER A 168 6.94 -3.52 6.60
CA SER A 168 7.47 -3.86 5.29
C SER A 168 8.99 -4.00 5.36
N VAL A 169 9.50 -5.03 4.70
CA VAL A 169 10.94 -5.32 4.59
C VAL A 169 11.32 -5.54 3.13
N LYS A 170 12.57 -5.26 2.77
CA LYS A 170 13.09 -5.44 1.40
C LYS A 170 14.48 -6.03 1.45
N ASN A 171 14.77 -6.96 0.56
CA ASN A 171 16.13 -7.42 0.31
C ASN A 171 16.84 -6.47 -0.66
N GLU A 172 17.82 -5.69 -0.18
CA GLU A 172 18.69 -4.86 -1.04
C GLU A 172 20.04 -5.52 -1.35
N GLY A 173 20.24 -6.78 -0.93
CA GLY A 173 21.39 -7.58 -1.27
C GLY A 173 21.33 -8.19 -2.68
N LYS A 174 22.40 -8.88 -3.04
CA LYS A 174 22.52 -9.55 -4.36
C LYS A 174 22.18 -11.03 -4.32
N THR A 175 21.92 -11.59 -3.15
CA THR A 175 21.62 -13.01 -2.92
C THR A 175 20.32 -13.13 -2.13
N THR A 176 19.70 -14.31 -2.20
CA THR A 176 18.49 -14.60 -1.38
C THR A 176 18.83 -14.52 0.10
N LEU A 177 17.99 -13.81 0.85
CA LEU A 177 18.05 -13.73 2.31
C LEU A 177 17.04 -14.70 2.92
N THR A 178 17.46 -15.41 3.97
CA THR A 178 16.58 -16.16 4.86
C THR A 178 16.42 -15.39 6.15
N ILE A 179 15.17 -15.14 6.57
CA ILE A 179 14.86 -14.36 7.76
C ILE A 179 14.25 -15.31 8.80
N GLN A 180 14.84 -15.31 9.99
CA GLN A 180 14.36 -16.11 11.11
C GLN A 180 14.11 -15.21 12.33
N GLN A 181 13.04 -15.52 13.07
CA GLN A 181 12.77 -14.88 14.35
C GLN A 181 13.33 -15.69 15.48
N GLY A 182 13.86 -15.03 16.49
CA GLY A 182 14.23 -15.64 17.75
C GLY A 182 13.03 -15.84 18.69
N LYS A 183 13.32 -16.16 19.94
CA LYS A 183 12.28 -16.34 20.97
C LYS A 183 11.56 -15.04 21.28
N VAL A 184 10.23 -15.08 21.25
CA VAL A 184 9.35 -13.96 21.60
C VAL A 184 8.47 -14.32 22.81
N PRO A 185 7.97 -13.33 23.58
CA PRO A 185 7.03 -13.58 24.67
C PRO A 185 5.72 -14.19 24.17
N HIS A 186 5.06 -14.97 25.02
CA HIS A 186 3.83 -15.68 24.68
C HIS A 186 2.63 -14.79 24.30
N PHE A 187 2.68 -13.49 24.64
CA PHE A 187 1.67 -12.51 24.25
C PHE A 187 1.91 -11.87 22.88
N LEU A 188 2.97 -12.28 22.18
CA LEU A 188 3.31 -11.73 20.86
C LEU A 188 3.50 -12.88 19.87
N THR A 189 2.76 -12.84 18.76
CA THR A 189 2.95 -13.72 17.61
C THR A 189 3.62 -12.93 16.49
N VAL A 190 4.63 -13.54 15.85
CA VAL A 190 5.37 -12.95 14.73
C VAL A 190 5.25 -13.86 13.53
N GLU A 191 4.84 -13.31 12.40
CA GLU A 191 4.79 -14.01 11.11
C GLU A 191 5.65 -13.25 10.10
N ILE A 192 6.51 -13.97 9.37
CA ILE A 192 7.38 -13.42 8.33
C ILE A 192 6.96 -14.04 6.99
N ARG A 193 6.59 -13.22 6.02
CA ARG A 193 6.13 -13.67 4.71
C ARG A 193 6.68 -12.82 3.57
N PRO A 194 7.40 -13.45 2.61
CA PRO A 194 7.97 -14.77 2.70
C PRO A 194 9.15 -14.82 3.69
N THR A 195 9.54 -16.01 4.16
CA THR A 195 10.72 -16.20 5.00
C THR A 195 12.04 -16.14 4.22
N GLN A 196 11.96 -16.29 2.89
CA GLN A 196 13.09 -16.16 1.96
C GLN A 196 12.76 -15.06 0.96
N LEU A 197 13.63 -14.05 0.85
CA LEU A 197 13.49 -12.92 -0.05
C LEU A 197 14.56 -12.97 -1.13
N ALA A 198 14.18 -13.06 -2.39
CA ALA A 198 15.09 -12.87 -3.52
C ALA A 198 15.62 -11.43 -3.55
N PRO A 199 16.69 -11.13 -4.29
CA PRO A 199 17.18 -9.76 -4.51
C PRO A 199 16.04 -8.84 -4.98
N ASP A 200 15.95 -7.62 -4.39
CA ASP A 200 14.91 -6.61 -4.61
C ASP A 200 13.48 -7.00 -4.21
N GLU A 201 13.27 -8.21 -3.70
CA GLU A 201 11.96 -8.65 -3.24
C GLU A 201 11.55 -7.95 -1.94
N VAL A 202 10.23 -7.67 -1.84
CA VAL A 202 9.59 -7.07 -0.67
C VAL A 202 8.82 -8.15 0.08
N GLY A 203 8.97 -8.17 1.40
CA GLY A 203 8.23 -9.02 2.31
C GLY A 203 7.55 -8.22 3.42
N GLU A 204 6.90 -8.94 4.32
CA GLU A 204 6.16 -8.38 5.45
C GLU A 204 6.45 -9.17 6.73
N ILE A 205 6.67 -8.43 7.82
CA ILE A 205 6.68 -8.99 9.18
C ILE A 205 5.40 -8.53 9.86
N THR A 206 4.50 -9.46 10.17
CA THR A 206 3.25 -9.19 10.89
C THR A 206 3.43 -9.51 12.36
N LEU A 207 3.04 -8.59 13.23
CA LEU A 207 3.12 -8.67 14.68
C LEU A 207 1.71 -8.65 15.26
N LEU A 208 1.29 -9.73 15.92
CA LEU A 208 0.00 -9.81 16.63
C LEU A 208 0.25 -9.79 18.13
N LEU A 209 -0.23 -8.73 18.80
CA LEU A 209 -0.12 -8.59 20.24
C LEU A 209 -1.46 -8.92 20.91
N ASP A 210 -1.46 -9.94 21.75
CA ASP A 210 -2.58 -10.32 22.61
C ASP A 210 -2.44 -9.64 23.97
N ALA A 211 -3.23 -8.57 24.20
CA ALA A 211 -3.18 -7.82 25.45
C ALA A 211 -3.62 -8.65 26.65
N LYS A 212 -4.57 -9.58 26.48
CA LYS A 212 -5.06 -10.46 27.53
C LYS A 212 -3.95 -11.37 28.06
N ALA A 213 -3.11 -11.88 27.17
CA ALA A 213 -2.00 -12.75 27.53
C ALA A 213 -0.92 -12.03 28.34
N THR A 214 -0.81 -10.70 28.27
CA THR A 214 0.15 -9.93 29.08
C THR A 214 -0.17 -9.96 30.56
N LYS A 215 -1.44 -10.13 30.94
CA LYS A 215 -1.95 -10.09 32.33
C LYS A 215 -1.60 -8.79 33.09
N ARG A 216 -1.31 -7.69 32.38
CA ARG A 216 -0.87 -6.44 32.98
C ARG A 216 -1.57 -5.26 32.29
N LYS A 217 -1.72 -4.15 33.02
CA LYS A 217 -2.03 -2.82 32.49
C LYS A 217 -0.78 -1.95 32.55
N GLY A 218 -0.76 -0.88 31.79
CA GLY A 218 0.38 0.00 31.67
C GLY A 218 1.25 -0.34 30.45
N ARG A 219 2.47 0.20 30.44
CA ARG A 219 3.40 -0.03 29.31
C ARG A 219 4.10 -1.38 29.42
N VAL A 220 4.04 -2.11 28.34
CA VAL A 220 4.77 -3.37 28.13
C VAL A 220 5.75 -3.16 26.99
N THR A 221 7.00 -3.55 27.17
CA THR A 221 8.03 -3.50 26.14
C THR A 221 8.67 -4.87 25.96
N THR A 222 9.05 -5.19 24.74
CA THR A 222 9.81 -6.39 24.40
C THR A 222 10.64 -6.16 23.15
N GLU A 223 11.57 -7.06 22.88
CA GLU A 223 12.37 -7.07 21.67
C GLU A 223 12.12 -8.38 20.93
N ILE A 224 12.09 -8.30 19.60
CA ILE A 224 12.02 -9.45 18.70
C ILE A 224 13.41 -9.62 18.11
N PRO A 225 14.17 -10.64 18.50
CA PRO A 225 15.42 -10.96 17.82
C PRO A 225 15.13 -11.42 16.40
N LEU A 226 15.86 -10.91 15.43
CA LEU A 226 15.84 -11.35 14.04
C LEU A 226 17.23 -11.77 13.63
N THR A 227 17.29 -12.85 12.87
CA THR A 227 18.50 -13.34 12.23
C THR A 227 18.30 -13.32 10.72
N VAL A 228 19.27 -12.79 10.01
CA VAL A 228 19.30 -12.70 8.55
C VAL A 228 20.50 -13.49 8.06
N GLU A 229 20.25 -14.50 7.25
CA GLU A 229 21.26 -15.37 6.64
C GLU A 229 21.26 -15.14 5.13
N SER A 230 22.46 -15.18 4.56
CA SER A 230 22.70 -15.13 3.12
C SER A 230 23.73 -16.18 2.73
N ILE A 231 23.59 -16.76 1.55
CA ILE A 231 24.54 -17.80 1.06
C ILE A 231 25.95 -17.24 1.01
N GLY A 232 26.87 -17.90 1.72
CA GLY A 232 28.28 -17.52 1.74
C GLY A 232 28.63 -16.32 2.62
N GLN A 233 27.69 -15.79 3.39
CA GLN A 233 27.94 -14.71 4.35
C GLN A 233 27.70 -15.16 5.79
N LYS A 234 28.32 -14.45 6.73
CA LYS A 234 28.07 -14.68 8.16
C LYS A 234 26.67 -14.21 8.51
N GLU A 235 25.97 -14.97 9.35
CA GLU A 235 24.71 -14.61 9.96
C GLU A 235 24.78 -13.22 10.62
N ILE A 236 23.77 -12.38 10.37
CA ILE A 236 23.65 -11.05 10.94
C ILE A 236 22.41 -11.01 11.83
N SER A 237 22.61 -10.64 13.09
CA SER A 237 21.53 -10.51 14.06
C SER A 237 21.14 -9.05 14.24
N GLY A 238 19.85 -8.82 14.45
CA GLY A 238 19.26 -7.53 14.80
C GLY A 238 18.02 -7.70 15.65
N LYS A 239 17.32 -6.60 15.93
CA LYS A 239 16.11 -6.64 16.75
C LYS A 239 15.10 -5.58 16.34
N ILE A 240 13.82 -5.90 16.56
CA ILE A 240 12.70 -4.97 16.49
C ILE A 240 12.22 -4.71 17.91
N HIS A 241 12.07 -3.44 18.27
CA HIS A 241 11.52 -3.03 19.55
C HIS A 241 10.01 -2.94 19.46
N VAL A 242 9.32 -3.53 20.41
CA VAL A 242 7.86 -3.49 20.51
C VAL A 242 7.47 -2.89 21.84
N ALA A 243 6.58 -1.90 21.79
CA ALA A 243 5.99 -1.30 22.97
C ALA A 243 4.47 -1.27 22.85
N ALA A 244 3.77 -1.51 23.95
CA ALA A 244 2.32 -1.43 24.01
C ALA A 244 1.88 -0.71 25.27
N ASN A 245 0.87 0.18 25.16
CA ASN A 245 0.21 0.78 26.31
C ASN A 245 -1.13 0.07 26.49
N ILE A 246 -1.21 -0.81 27.49
CA ILE A 246 -2.42 -1.55 27.82
C ILE A 246 -3.22 -0.71 28.79
N ILE A 247 -4.36 -0.18 28.31
CA ILE A 247 -5.24 0.73 29.04
C ILE A 247 -6.36 -0.02 29.76
N ASP A 248 -7.23 0.71 30.47
CA ASP A 248 -8.46 0.13 30.99
C ASP A 248 -9.49 -0.10 29.89
N ASN A 249 -10.38 -1.08 30.12
CA ASN A 249 -11.56 -1.23 29.27
C ASN A 249 -12.67 -0.31 29.81
N PHE A 250 -12.80 0.87 29.23
CA PHE A 250 -13.80 1.86 29.67
C PHE A 250 -15.20 1.56 29.13
N GLY A 251 -15.36 0.66 28.16
CA GLY A 251 -16.65 0.37 27.54
C GLY A 251 -17.36 1.63 27.02
N LYS A 252 -18.70 1.62 27.06
CA LYS A 252 -19.53 2.81 26.78
C LYS A 252 -19.92 3.44 28.11
N LEU A 253 -19.11 4.38 28.60
CA LEU A 253 -19.45 5.15 29.81
C LEU A 253 -20.64 6.08 29.56
N SER A 254 -21.61 6.05 30.43
CA SER A 254 -22.68 7.05 30.50
C SER A 254 -22.15 8.45 30.89
N ALA A 255 -22.93 9.48 30.68
CA ALA A 255 -22.57 10.84 31.10
C ALA A 255 -22.31 10.93 32.61
N ALA A 256 -23.10 10.20 33.42
CA ALA A 256 -22.95 10.16 34.88
C ALA A 256 -21.64 9.48 35.29
N GLU A 257 -21.28 8.34 34.68
CA GLU A 257 -20.02 7.64 34.92
C GLU A 257 -18.81 8.48 34.53
N LYS A 258 -18.87 9.17 33.37
CA LYS A 258 -17.81 10.11 32.94
C LYS A 258 -17.64 11.26 33.93
N ALA A 259 -18.73 11.79 34.47
CA ALA A 259 -18.70 12.87 35.47
C ALA A 259 -18.11 12.44 36.83
N GLN A 260 -18.10 11.14 37.12
CA GLN A 260 -17.48 10.55 38.32
C GLN A 260 -16.08 9.99 38.08
N ALA A 261 -15.61 9.95 36.81
CA ALA A 261 -14.32 9.36 36.44
C ALA A 261 -13.13 10.13 37.03
N PRO A 262 -11.97 9.49 37.21
CA PRO A 262 -10.73 10.18 37.51
C PRO A 262 -10.30 11.04 36.32
N VAL A 263 -9.60 12.14 36.60
CA VAL A 263 -9.05 13.04 35.56
C VAL A 263 -7.60 13.34 35.92
N ALA A 264 -6.69 12.96 35.05
CA ALA A 264 -5.26 13.22 35.21
C ALA A 264 -4.89 14.60 34.63
N GLN A 265 -4.59 15.57 35.48
CA GLN A 265 -4.07 16.86 35.09
C GLN A 265 -2.55 16.88 35.32
N LEU A 266 -1.78 17.07 34.26
CA LEU A 266 -0.32 17.21 34.31
C LEU A 266 0.05 18.67 34.56
N SER A 267 1.16 18.93 35.29
CA SER A 267 1.75 20.26 35.43
C SER A 267 2.29 20.82 34.13
N GLY A 268 2.58 19.94 33.16
CA GLY A 268 3.05 20.29 31.82
C GLY A 268 3.27 19.05 30.97
N THR A 269 3.36 19.24 29.65
CA THR A 269 3.66 18.19 28.66
C THR A 269 5.09 18.29 28.11
N LEU A 270 5.85 19.29 28.58
CA LEU A 270 7.25 19.49 28.27
C LEU A 270 8.02 19.71 29.57
N LEU A 271 9.09 18.95 29.77
CA LEU A 271 10.10 19.18 30.80
C LEU A 271 11.42 19.47 30.09
N ASP A 272 11.74 20.75 30.02
CA ASP A 272 12.97 21.21 29.38
C ASP A 272 14.07 21.50 30.47
N PHE A 273 15.18 20.78 30.37
CA PHE A 273 16.34 20.99 31.22
C PHE A 273 17.27 22.07 30.65
N GLY A 274 16.99 22.61 29.48
CA GLY A 274 17.79 23.61 28.80
C GLY A 274 19.24 23.15 28.55
N LYS A 275 20.16 24.10 28.57
CA LYS A 275 21.59 23.81 28.40
C LYS A 275 22.17 23.20 29.68
N LEU A 276 22.68 21.98 29.56
CA LEU A 276 23.24 21.24 30.68
C LEU A 276 24.66 21.75 31.00
N PRO A 277 25.08 21.74 32.31
CA PRO A 277 26.37 22.20 32.69
C PRO A 277 27.50 21.34 32.12
N GLU A 278 28.50 21.99 31.55
CA GLU A 278 29.78 21.37 31.20
C GLU A 278 30.58 21.03 32.47
N ARG A 279 31.60 20.17 32.33
CA ARG A 279 32.50 19.83 33.46
C ARG A 279 33.03 21.09 34.16
N GLY A 280 32.62 21.33 35.41
CA GLY A 280 33.16 22.44 36.25
C GLY A 280 32.18 23.54 36.65
N GLY A 281 30.90 23.51 36.19
CA GLY A 281 29.88 24.48 36.60
C GLY A 281 29.35 24.22 38.02
N PHE A 282 29.04 25.30 38.76
CA PHE A 282 28.65 25.33 40.20
C PHE A 282 27.19 24.87 40.48
N ILE A 283 26.63 23.97 39.69
CA ILE A 283 25.33 23.37 39.98
C ILE A 283 25.56 22.10 40.79
N PRO A 284 24.98 21.97 42.00
CA PRO A 284 25.12 20.77 42.81
C PRO A 284 24.49 19.58 42.09
N LEU A 285 25.28 18.80 41.38
CA LEU A 285 24.89 17.53 40.77
C LEU A 285 24.80 16.48 41.88
N ILE A 286 23.65 16.27 42.46
CA ILE A 286 23.43 15.14 43.38
C ILE A 286 23.54 13.83 42.56
N GLY A 287 24.65 13.10 42.78
CA GLY A 287 24.93 11.86 42.05
C GLY A 287 25.20 12.03 40.55
N GLY A 288 25.62 13.23 40.08
CA GLY A 288 25.90 13.47 38.65
C GLY A 288 24.70 13.58 37.76
N LYS A 289 23.49 13.80 38.31
CA LYS A 289 22.21 13.94 37.57
C LYS A 289 21.65 15.35 37.75
N VAL A 290 20.98 15.86 36.70
CA VAL A 290 20.12 17.04 36.81
C VAL A 290 18.69 16.55 36.97
N THR A 291 17.93 17.20 37.84
CA THR A 291 16.59 16.73 38.23
C THR A 291 15.54 17.83 38.06
N GLY A 292 14.42 17.48 37.47
CA GLY A 292 13.19 18.25 37.44
C GLY A 292 12.02 17.45 38.01
N THR A 293 10.84 18.03 38.05
CA THR A 293 9.64 17.39 38.56
C THR A 293 8.49 17.47 37.53
N VAL A 294 7.63 16.47 37.59
CA VAL A 294 6.34 16.47 36.92
C VAL A 294 5.29 16.13 37.96
N ASP A 295 4.29 16.99 38.05
CA ASP A 295 3.17 16.81 38.96
C ASP A 295 1.96 16.25 38.19
N ILE A 296 1.30 15.28 38.80
CA ILE A 296 0.02 14.73 38.33
C ILE A 296 -1.02 14.95 39.42
N THR A 297 -2.01 15.75 39.10
CA THR A 297 -3.14 16.05 40.01
C THR A 297 -4.39 15.30 39.54
N ASN A 298 -5.07 14.63 40.47
CA ASN A 298 -6.37 14.07 40.18
C ASN A 298 -7.46 15.15 40.38
N THR A 299 -7.95 15.72 39.31
CA THR A 299 -9.05 16.70 39.31
C THR A 299 -10.44 16.06 39.16
N GLY A 300 -10.47 14.73 38.92
CA GLY A 300 -11.69 13.94 38.88
C GLY A 300 -12.23 13.55 40.26
N LYS A 301 -13.28 12.75 40.28
CA LYS A 301 -13.95 12.38 41.54
C LYS A 301 -13.59 11.00 42.07
N SER A 302 -13.26 10.07 41.18
CA SER A 302 -12.77 8.73 41.56
C SER A 302 -11.26 8.70 41.70
N PRO A 303 -10.67 7.72 42.39
CA PRO A 303 -9.24 7.57 42.50
C PRO A 303 -8.57 7.41 41.14
N LEU A 304 -7.52 8.19 40.88
CA LEU A 304 -6.69 8.08 39.68
C LEU A 304 -5.61 7.04 39.92
N ILE A 305 -5.61 5.99 39.12
CA ILE A 305 -4.63 4.90 39.17
C ILE A 305 -3.59 5.10 38.07
N ILE A 306 -2.32 5.20 38.42
CA ILE A 306 -1.19 5.22 37.50
C ILE A 306 -0.71 3.78 37.31
N HIS A 307 -1.04 3.18 36.16
CA HIS A 307 -0.64 1.81 35.82
C HIS A 307 0.87 1.73 35.53
N SER A 308 1.38 2.71 34.82
CA SER A 308 2.84 2.87 34.59
C SER A 308 3.22 4.30 34.29
N ILE A 309 4.45 4.66 34.66
CA ILE A 309 5.16 5.85 34.20
C ILE A 309 6.55 5.40 33.80
N THR A 310 6.89 5.55 32.52
CA THR A 310 8.14 5.01 31.95
C THR A 310 8.69 5.98 30.91
N CYS A 311 9.98 5.96 30.71
CA CYS A 311 10.65 6.67 29.64
C CYS A 311 11.22 5.66 28.63
N ASP A 312 11.23 6.03 27.35
CA ASP A 312 11.80 5.26 26.25
C ASP A 312 13.33 5.48 26.09
N ASN A 313 13.91 6.33 26.91
CA ASN A 313 15.33 6.64 26.90
C ASN A 313 15.95 6.31 28.25
N GLU A 314 16.97 5.48 28.27
CA GLU A 314 17.67 5.01 29.45
C GLU A 314 18.52 6.08 30.18
N LEU A 315 18.73 7.25 29.53
CA LEU A 315 19.38 8.40 30.18
C LEU A 315 18.43 9.18 31.11
N VAL A 316 17.13 8.82 31.10
CA VAL A 316 16.10 9.46 31.92
C VAL A 316 15.62 8.49 32.99
N ASP A 317 15.85 8.81 34.23
CA ASP A 317 15.38 8.08 35.41
C ASP A 317 14.10 8.73 35.96
N ILE A 318 13.12 7.91 36.35
CA ILE A 318 11.89 8.37 36.98
C ILE A 318 11.77 7.75 38.35
N SER A 319 11.48 8.58 39.38
CA SER A 319 11.30 8.12 40.75
C SER A 319 10.24 8.92 41.50
N GLY A 320 9.83 8.44 42.68
CA GLY A 320 8.78 9.07 43.48
C GLY A 320 7.38 8.83 42.96
N GLY A 321 6.46 9.73 43.30
CA GLY A 321 5.03 9.66 42.96
C GLY A 321 4.25 8.58 43.70
N LYS A 322 2.96 8.46 43.38
CA LYS A 322 2.04 7.47 43.95
C LYS A 322 1.32 6.73 42.84
N LYS A 323 1.08 5.44 43.04
CA LYS A 323 0.27 4.64 42.07
C LYS A 323 -1.21 5.00 42.13
N GLU A 324 -1.70 5.43 43.29
CA GLU A 324 -3.08 5.86 43.47
C GLU A 324 -3.10 7.31 43.98
N ILE A 325 -3.83 8.17 43.30
CA ILE A 325 -3.95 9.59 43.59
C ILE A 325 -5.43 9.88 43.89
N LYS A 326 -5.73 10.19 45.12
CA LYS A 326 -7.09 10.53 45.56
C LYS A 326 -7.57 11.84 44.94
N GLN A 327 -8.87 12.09 44.92
CA GLN A 327 -9.46 13.35 44.45
C GLN A 327 -8.78 14.56 45.06
N GLY A 328 -8.44 15.56 44.26
CA GLY A 328 -7.80 16.81 44.67
C GLY A 328 -6.33 16.68 45.10
N VAL A 329 -5.76 15.47 45.11
CA VAL A 329 -4.37 15.23 45.51
C VAL A 329 -3.46 15.32 44.33
N THR A 330 -2.24 15.85 44.56
CA THR A 330 -1.14 15.90 43.60
C THR A 330 -0.05 14.87 43.99
N ALA A 331 0.44 14.14 43.01
CA ALA A 331 1.61 13.28 43.13
C ALA A 331 2.76 13.84 42.30
N THR A 332 3.90 14.04 42.92
CA THR A 332 5.10 14.58 42.28
C THR A 332 6.03 13.44 41.88
N TYR A 333 6.39 13.39 40.61
CA TYR A 333 7.37 12.48 40.06
C TYR A 333 8.67 13.22 39.76
N LYS A 334 9.76 12.66 40.23
CA LYS A 334 11.09 13.19 40.02
C LYS A 334 11.71 12.61 38.77
N ILE A 335 12.08 13.47 37.83
CA ILE A 335 12.68 13.12 36.55
C ILE A 335 14.13 13.55 36.57
N SER A 336 15.05 12.61 36.37
CA SER A 336 16.48 12.88 36.41
C SER A 336 17.14 12.50 35.10
N VAL A 337 17.99 13.36 34.56
CA VAL A 337 18.77 13.11 33.35
C VAL A 337 20.26 13.00 33.69
N ARG A 338 21.00 12.22 32.88
CA ARG A 338 22.45 12.00 33.04
C ARG A 338 23.26 12.86 32.08
N PRO A 339 23.69 14.08 32.45
CA PRO A 339 24.31 15.03 31.52
C PRO A 339 25.58 14.50 30.86
N ARG A 340 26.36 13.66 31.57
CA ARG A 340 27.65 13.14 31.09
C ARG A 340 27.51 12.19 29.89
N GLU A 341 26.36 11.55 29.75
CA GLU A 341 26.08 10.57 28.70
C GLU A 341 25.41 11.20 27.48
N ILE A 342 24.93 12.44 27.60
CA ILE A 342 24.33 13.19 26.47
C ILE A 342 25.46 13.77 25.62
N LYS A 343 25.47 13.45 24.33
CA LYS A 343 26.52 13.91 23.38
C LYS A 343 26.27 15.32 22.89
N THR A 344 25.06 15.62 22.44
CA THR A 344 24.66 16.92 21.88
C THR A 344 23.28 17.33 22.40
N LYS A 345 22.26 16.51 22.20
CA LYS A 345 20.86 16.77 22.56
C LYS A 345 20.20 15.50 23.08
N LEU A 346 19.36 15.66 24.09
CA LEU A 346 18.41 14.64 24.55
C LEU A 346 17.01 15.04 24.10
N GLU A 347 16.31 14.12 23.44
CA GLU A 347 14.85 14.15 23.28
C GLU A 347 14.31 12.78 23.70
N ALA A 348 13.39 12.77 24.64
CA ALA A 348 12.80 11.56 25.17
C ALA A 348 11.32 11.76 25.47
N LEU A 349 10.55 10.68 25.53
CA LEU A 349 9.13 10.70 25.85
C LEU A 349 8.88 9.88 27.11
N ILE A 350 8.28 10.52 28.11
CA ILE A 350 7.71 9.84 29.26
C ILE A 350 6.28 9.45 28.91
N ASN A 351 5.98 8.16 29.05
CA ASN A 351 4.64 7.60 28.85
C ASN A 351 4.00 7.38 30.22
N VAL A 352 2.86 8.00 30.47
CA VAL A 352 2.02 7.78 31.65
C VAL A 352 0.77 7.06 31.22
N VAL A 353 0.54 5.84 31.73
CA VAL A 353 -0.67 5.07 31.47
C VAL A 353 -1.50 5.05 32.75
N CYS A 354 -2.77 5.47 32.68
CA CYS A 354 -3.66 5.62 33.82
C CYS A 354 -5.12 5.25 33.48
N ASN A 355 -5.97 5.24 34.50
CA ASN A 355 -7.40 4.94 34.36
C ASN A 355 -8.29 6.18 34.08
N ASP A 356 -7.72 7.28 33.55
CA ASP A 356 -8.50 8.42 33.05
C ASP A 356 -9.13 8.06 31.70
N PRO A 357 -10.47 7.95 31.56
CA PRO A 357 -11.11 7.56 30.31
C PRO A 357 -11.00 8.62 29.21
N ASN A 358 -10.73 9.88 29.54
CA ASN A 358 -10.56 10.96 28.56
C ASN A 358 -9.15 11.05 28.01
N GLY A 359 -8.19 10.33 28.61
CA GLY A 359 -6.81 10.30 28.16
C GLY A 359 -6.02 9.26 28.95
N PRO A 360 -6.23 7.97 28.64
CA PRO A 360 -5.58 6.89 29.39
C PRO A 360 -4.07 6.83 29.18
N VAL A 361 -3.58 7.47 28.12
CA VAL A 361 -2.15 7.63 27.85
C VAL A 361 -1.81 9.11 27.75
N ARG A 362 -0.85 9.56 28.56
CA ARG A 362 -0.32 10.92 28.55
C ARG A 362 1.18 10.87 28.18
N LEU A 363 1.60 11.81 27.36
CA LEU A 363 2.98 11.93 26.94
C LEU A 363 3.57 13.23 27.49
N ILE A 364 4.80 13.14 28.01
CA ILE A 364 5.57 14.29 28.46
C ILE A 364 6.91 14.26 27.72
N LYS A 365 7.18 15.29 26.94
CA LYS A 365 8.46 15.43 26.25
C LYS A 365 9.52 15.90 27.25
N VAL A 366 10.68 15.26 27.23
CA VAL A 366 11.87 15.66 27.98
C VAL A 366 12.93 16.12 27.00
N THR A 367 13.45 17.32 27.20
CA THR A 367 14.51 17.88 26.37
C THR A 367 15.69 18.36 27.21
N ALA A 368 16.88 18.24 26.67
CA ALA A 368 18.09 18.83 27.23
C ALA A 368 19.13 19.03 26.11
N GLU A 369 19.96 20.04 26.24
CA GLU A 369 21.07 20.34 25.32
C GLU A 369 22.40 20.36 26.10
N LYS A 370 23.50 20.00 25.42
CA LYS A 370 24.85 20.03 26.00
C LYS A 370 25.55 21.34 25.70
#